data_d14bc9f448c90897152773fd85b811c4
#
_entry.id   d14bc9f448c90897152773fd85b811c4
#
_cell.length_a   1.000
_cell.length_b   1.000
_cell.length_c   1.000
_cell.angle_alpha   90.00
_cell.angle_beta   90.00
_cell.angle_gamma   90.00
#
_symmetry.space_group_name_H-M   'P 1'
#
loop_
_entity.id
_entity.type
_entity.pdbx_description
1 polymer ?
#
loop_
_entity_poly.entity_id
_entity_poly.type
_entity_poly.pdbx_seq_one_letter_code
_entity_poly.pdbx_strand_id
1 'polypeptide(L)'
;MTSRRLPYVWDYDIDEDRFREMLAGRYSISSLDRDWACVRLLEYAPWPEIVRLLGFKDLLAGWPRWRPRIRSASRKRGFDFLAEWLPRRHPELLR
;
A
#
# COMPACT_ATOMS: atom_id res chain seq x y z
N MET A 1 2.75 25.34 -1.33
CA MET A 1 3.58 24.49 -0.44
C MET A 1 4.01 23.23 -1.17
N THR A 2 5.24 22.82 -0.95
CA THR A 2 5.75 21.61 -1.58
C THR A 2 5.24 20.40 -0.83
N SER A 3 4.78 19.38 -1.56
CA SER A 3 4.34 18.13 -0.97
C SER A 3 5.54 17.37 -0.38
N ARG A 4 5.28 16.59 0.65
CA ARG A 4 6.30 15.85 1.39
C ARG A 4 6.88 14.71 0.54
N ARG A 5 8.20 14.51 0.63
CA ARG A 5 8.85 13.33 0.07
C ARG A 5 8.64 12.14 0.99
N LEU A 6 8.45 10.97 0.39
CA LEU A 6 8.23 9.74 1.15
C LEU A 6 9.50 8.89 1.13
N PRO A 7 10.01 8.45 2.29
CA PRO A 7 11.26 7.69 2.35
C PRO A 7 11.25 6.40 1.55
N TYR A 8 10.07 5.77 1.41
CA TYR A 8 9.96 4.49 0.69
C TYR A 8 9.81 4.66 -0.82
N VAL A 9 9.90 5.89 -1.34
CA VAL A 9 9.88 6.17 -2.78
C VAL A 9 11.10 7.01 -3.15
N TRP A 10 12.26 6.65 -2.57
CA TRP A 10 13.50 7.43 -2.67
C TRP A 10 14.12 7.44 -4.06
N ASP A 11 13.85 6.40 -4.84
CA ASP A 11 14.48 6.19 -6.15
C ASP A 11 13.68 6.81 -7.30
N TYR A 12 12.58 7.50 -7.00
CA TYR A 12 11.75 8.16 -7.99
C TYR A 12 11.42 9.58 -7.55
N ASP A 13 11.18 10.46 -8.51
CA ASP A 13 10.80 11.84 -8.24
C ASP A 13 9.28 11.93 -8.06
N ILE A 14 8.79 11.32 -7.00
CA ILE A 14 7.36 11.24 -6.68
C ILE A 14 7.15 11.71 -5.24
N ASP A 15 6.40 12.81 -5.08
CA ASP A 15 6.05 13.30 -3.74
C ASP A 15 4.77 12.64 -3.23
N GLU A 16 4.34 13.01 -2.01
CA GLU A 16 3.17 12.38 -1.41
C GLU A 16 1.89 12.62 -2.22
N ASP A 17 1.71 13.84 -2.76
CA ASP A 17 0.51 14.15 -3.55
C ASP A 17 0.40 13.25 -4.78
N ARG A 18 1.50 13.08 -5.50
CA ARG A 18 1.54 12.19 -6.67
C ARG A 18 1.33 10.74 -6.27
N PHE A 19 1.95 10.33 -5.16
CA PHE A 19 1.80 8.96 -4.66
C PHE A 19 0.35 8.66 -4.29
N ARG A 20 -0.34 9.61 -3.65
CA ARG A 20 -1.76 9.45 -3.34
C ARG A 20 -2.61 9.33 -4.60
N GLU A 21 -2.30 10.10 -5.64
CA GLU A 21 -2.99 9.98 -6.92
C GLU A 21 -2.76 8.60 -7.56
N MET A 22 -1.56 8.06 -7.43
CA MET A 22 -1.25 6.72 -7.91
C MET A 22 -2.04 5.65 -7.16
N LEU A 23 -2.12 5.76 -5.84
CA LEU A 23 -2.88 4.83 -5.00
C LEU A 23 -4.38 4.88 -5.34
N ALA A 24 -4.87 6.04 -5.73
CA ALA A 24 -6.26 6.22 -6.14
C ALA A 24 -6.53 5.78 -7.59
N GLY A 25 -5.47 5.45 -8.34
CA GLY A 25 -5.61 5.04 -9.72
C GLY A 25 -5.78 6.19 -10.70
N ARG A 26 -5.51 7.44 -10.28
CA ARG A 26 -5.69 8.63 -11.11
C ARG A 26 -4.41 9.11 -11.78
N TYR A 27 -3.27 8.50 -11.48
CA TYR A 27 -1.98 8.93 -12.01
C TYR A 27 -1.09 7.71 -12.22
N SER A 28 -0.38 7.69 -13.33
CA SER A 28 0.61 6.66 -13.60
C SER A 28 1.70 7.24 -14.49
N ILE A 29 2.92 6.68 -14.37
CA ILE A 29 4.07 7.06 -15.21
C ILE A 29 4.68 5.76 -15.74
N SER A 30 4.67 5.57 -17.05
CA SER A 30 5.19 4.35 -17.67
C SER A 30 4.53 3.11 -17.05
N SER A 31 5.31 2.19 -16.49
CA SER A 31 4.80 1.01 -15.84
C SER A 31 4.48 1.22 -14.36
N LEU A 32 4.68 2.43 -13.84
CA LEU A 32 4.42 2.76 -12.44
C LEU A 32 2.95 3.13 -12.28
N ASP A 33 2.14 2.15 -11.93
CA ASP A 33 0.69 2.28 -11.79
C ASP A 33 0.25 2.12 -10.33
N ARG A 34 -1.06 1.97 -10.13
CA ARG A 34 -1.63 1.79 -8.79
C ARG A 34 -1.06 0.54 -8.10
N ASP A 35 -0.95 -0.56 -8.81
CA ASP A 35 -0.42 -1.79 -8.23
C ASP A 35 1.05 -1.62 -7.83
N TRP A 36 1.85 -0.93 -8.64
CA TRP A 36 3.22 -0.61 -8.27
C TRP A 36 3.26 0.19 -6.97
N ALA A 37 2.43 1.23 -6.86
CA ALA A 37 2.40 2.09 -5.67
C ALA A 37 1.99 1.29 -4.43
N CYS A 38 0.99 0.43 -4.54
CA CYS A 38 0.54 -0.40 -3.43
C CYS A 38 1.62 -1.39 -3.00
N VAL A 39 2.27 -2.05 -3.95
CA VAL A 39 3.36 -2.99 -3.63
C VAL A 39 4.52 -2.26 -2.96
N ARG A 40 4.90 -1.08 -3.47
CA ARG A 40 5.98 -0.28 -2.88
C ARG A 40 5.64 0.09 -1.43
N LEU A 41 4.40 0.53 -1.21
CA LEU A 41 3.93 0.89 0.13
C LEU A 41 3.99 -0.31 1.08
N LEU A 42 3.46 -1.45 0.66
CA LEU A 42 3.41 -2.65 1.50
C LEU A 42 4.80 -3.22 1.78
N GLU A 43 5.73 -3.07 0.84
CA GLU A 43 7.07 -3.65 0.97
C GLU A 43 7.97 -2.82 1.88
N TYR A 44 7.85 -1.49 1.85
CA TYR A 44 8.84 -0.61 2.49
C TYR A 44 8.29 0.35 3.54
N ALA A 45 7.01 0.67 3.52
CA ALA A 45 6.48 1.67 4.43
C ALA A 45 6.25 1.11 5.82
N PRO A 46 6.38 1.93 6.88
CA PRO A 46 5.96 1.52 8.22
C PRO A 46 4.44 1.39 8.29
N TRP A 47 3.97 0.57 9.22
CA TRP A 47 2.55 0.24 9.37
C TRP A 47 1.63 1.47 9.43
N PRO A 48 1.95 2.52 10.24
CA PRO A 48 1.07 3.69 10.28
C PRO A 48 0.88 4.37 8.93
N GLU A 49 1.90 4.36 8.07
CA GLU A 49 1.80 4.93 6.72
C GLU A 49 0.89 4.10 5.83
N ILE A 50 0.93 2.78 5.95
CA ILE A 50 0.06 1.89 5.19
C ILE A 50 -1.40 2.17 5.54
N VAL A 51 -1.69 2.28 6.84
CA VAL A 51 -3.05 2.58 7.30
C VAL A 51 -3.50 3.97 6.84
N ARG A 52 -2.60 4.95 6.94
CA ARG A 52 -2.91 6.35 6.59
C ARG A 52 -3.21 6.51 5.09
N LEU A 53 -2.41 5.88 4.24
CA LEU A 53 -2.48 6.12 2.80
C LEU A 53 -3.38 5.12 2.06
N LEU A 54 -3.45 3.89 2.52
CA LEU A 54 -4.22 2.85 1.84
C LEU A 54 -5.47 2.43 2.62
N GLY A 55 -5.31 2.16 3.91
CA GLY A 55 -6.41 1.72 4.75
C GLY A 55 -6.64 0.21 4.67
N PHE A 56 -7.39 -0.30 5.66
CA PHE A 56 -7.61 -1.75 5.78
C PHE A 56 -8.45 -2.33 4.65
N LYS A 57 -9.50 -1.63 4.25
CA LYS A 57 -10.42 -2.14 3.24
C LYS A 57 -9.70 -2.37 1.91
N ASP A 58 -8.98 -1.36 1.45
CA ASP A 58 -8.26 -1.45 0.18
C ASP A 58 -7.10 -2.43 0.26
N LEU A 59 -6.42 -2.49 1.41
CA LEU A 59 -5.35 -3.45 1.63
C LEU A 59 -5.85 -4.88 1.43
N LEU A 60 -6.94 -5.24 2.11
CA LEU A 60 -7.45 -6.60 2.02
C LEU A 60 -8.04 -6.91 0.65
N ALA A 61 -8.69 -5.93 0.03
CA ALA A 61 -9.25 -6.12 -1.31
C ALA A 61 -8.19 -6.41 -2.36
N GLY A 62 -7.02 -5.77 -2.25
CA GLY A 62 -5.95 -5.93 -3.21
C GLY A 62 -4.88 -6.94 -2.83
N TRP A 63 -4.88 -7.43 -1.60
CA TRP A 63 -3.81 -8.29 -1.10
C TRP A 63 -3.55 -9.53 -1.96
N PRO A 64 -4.56 -10.31 -2.39
CA PRO A 64 -4.30 -11.48 -3.23
C PRO A 64 -3.53 -11.14 -4.51
N ARG A 65 -3.79 -9.97 -5.09
CA ARG A 65 -3.12 -9.55 -6.32
C ARG A 65 -1.69 -9.08 -6.05
N TRP A 66 -1.43 -8.41 -4.92
CA TRP A 66 -0.11 -7.85 -4.61
C TRP A 66 0.81 -8.84 -3.93
N ARG A 67 0.27 -9.84 -3.26
CA ARG A 67 1.02 -10.83 -2.48
C ARG A 67 2.20 -11.44 -3.24
N PRO A 68 2.04 -11.92 -4.49
CA PRO A 68 3.16 -12.54 -5.21
C PRO A 68 4.31 -11.58 -5.50
N ARG A 69 4.05 -10.27 -5.46
CA ARG A 69 5.07 -9.25 -5.75
C ARG A 69 5.83 -8.80 -4.51
N ILE A 70 5.41 -9.21 -3.32
CA ILE A 70 6.08 -8.85 -2.07
C ILE A 70 7.27 -9.80 -1.86
N ARG A 71 8.45 -9.21 -1.63
CA ARG A 71 9.68 -9.97 -1.42
C ARG A 71 9.92 -10.32 0.03
N SER A 72 9.55 -9.45 0.95
CA SER A 72 9.77 -9.66 2.38
C SER A 72 8.86 -10.77 2.91
N ALA A 73 9.45 -11.89 3.30
CA ALA A 73 8.69 -13.02 3.85
C ALA A 73 7.96 -12.66 5.13
N SER A 74 8.60 -11.85 5.99
CA SER A 74 7.97 -11.43 7.25
C SER A 74 6.77 -10.54 7.01
N ARG A 75 6.87 -9.60 6.09
CA ARG A 75 5.75 -8.73 5.74
C ARG A 75 4.62 -9.52 5.11
N LYS A 76 4.97 -10.45 4.22
CA LYS A 76 3.97 -11.31 3.58
C LYS A 76 3.18 -12.11 4.62
N ARG A 77 3.87 -12.68 5.61
CA ARG A 77 3.20 -13.42 6.69
C ARG A 77 2.31 -12.50 7.53
N GLY A 78 2.77 -11.28 7.79
CA GLY A 78 1.98 -10.31 8.55
C GLY A 78 0.70 -9.94 7.84
N PHE A 79 0.77 -9.66 6.55
CA PHE A 79 -0.42 -9.31 5.75
C PHE A 79 -1.34 -10.51 5.56
N ASP A 80 -0.79 -11.72 5.40
CA ASP A 80 -1.60 -12.94 5.35
C ASP A 80 -2.41 -13.12 6.64
N PHE A 81 -1.76 -12.91 7.78
CA PHE A 81 -2.44 -12.97 9.08
C PHE A 81 -3.56 -11.94 9.15
N LEU A 82 -3.27 -10.70 8.74
CA LEU A 82 -4.25 -9.62 8.76
C LEU A 82 -5.45 -9.92 7.87
N ALA A 83 -5.21 -10.48 6.70
CA ALA A 83 -6.25 -10.81 5.74
C ALA A 83 -7.24 -11.83 6.31
N GLU A 84 -6.78 -12.70 7.19
CA GLU A 84 -7.67 -13.65 7.88
C GLU A 84 -8.30 -13.06 9.14
N TRP A 85 -7.51 -12.33 9.91
CA TRP A 85 -7.89 -11.87 11.25
C TRP A 85 -8.89 -10.72 11.22
N LEU A 86 -8.67 -9.72 10.35
CA LEU A 86 -9.53 -8.52 10.32
C LEU A 86 -11.00 -8.83 10.03
N PRO A 87 -11.33 -9.64 9.01
CA PRO A 87 -12.73 -9.91 8.74
C PRO A 87 -13.46 -10.63 9.87
N ARG A 88 -12.71 -11.40 10.67
CA ARG A 88 -13.29 -12.15 11.79
C ARG A 88 -13.43 -11.31 13.05
N ARG A 89 -12.48 -10.42 13.31
CA ARG A 89 -12.41 -9.68 14.57
C ARG A 89 -12.90 -8.26 14.47
N HIS A 90 -12.67 -7.62 13.32
CA HIS A 90 -13.00 -6.21 13.14
C HIS A 90 -13.61 -5.96 11.77
N PRO A 91 -14.76 -6.61 11.45
CA PRO A 91 -15.39 -6.40 10.13
C PRO A 91 -15.81 -4.94 9.89
N GLU A 92 -16.01 -4.17 10.95
CA GLU A 92 -16.37 -2.75 10.87
C GLU A 92 -15.28 -1.92 10.19
N LEU A 93 -14.02 -2.36 10.27
CA LEU A 93 -12.91 -1.64 9.65
C LEU A 93 -12.84 -1.83 8.14
N LEU A 94 -13.64 -2.75 7.61
CA LEU A 94 -13.65 -3.08 6.18
C LEU A 94 -14.87 -2.54 5.44
N ARG A 95 -15.70 -1.77 6.12
CA ARG A 95 -16.92 -1.18 5.52
C ARG A 95 -16.66 0.11 4.77
#